data_0c852a79df50ed0dad9e5ac835ef7de3
#
_entry.id   0c852a79df50ed0dad9e5ac835ef7de3
#
_cell.length_a   1.000
_cell.length_b   1.000
_cell.length_c   1.000
_cell.angle_alpha   90.00
_cell.angle_beta   90.00
_cell.angle_gamma   90.00
#
_symmetry.space_group_name_H-M   'P 1'
#
loop_
_entity.id
_entity.type
_entity.pdbx_description
1 polymer ?
#
loop_
_entity_poly.entity_id
_entity_poly.type
_entity_poly.pdbx_seq_one_letter_code
_entity_poly.pdbx_strand_id
1 'polypeptide(L)'
;AIYKDRLLSSTSTDYSPEEIHNTGLSEVARIAIEMHAIMDAQGVPEGALGERVQVVMEDPSQQFPNTDEGREEMIEYLKAFDAKVLAQADQFFITIPPQPLEIIRVAPEREDASPGGYYSGPALDGSRPGRFYINLKDTADNPRWKLPTLMIHEGSPGHHFQISAAQLIEDVPM
;
A
#
# COMPACT_ATOMS: atom_id res chain seq x y z
N ALA A 1 6.03 -17.63 -28.83
CA ALA A 1 4.99 -16.67 -29.23
C ALA A 1 4.17 -16.23 -27.97
N ILE A 2 3.25 -17.04 -27.46
CA ILE A 2 2.31 -16.64 -26.40
C ILE A 2 2.99 -16.00 -25.16
N TYR A 3 4.10 -16.56 -24.68
CA TYR A 3 4.79 -16.03 -23.50
C TYR A 3 5.39 -14.63 -23.75
N LYS A 4 6.01 -14.42 -24.92
CA LYS A 4 6.53 -13.11 -25.30
C LYS A 4 5.41 -12.07 -25.47
N ASP A 5 4.29 -12.46 -26.09
CA ASP A 5 3.13 -11.57 -26.25
C ASP A 5 2.55 -11.16 -24.90
N ARG A 6 2.52 -12.11 -23.93
CA ARG A 6 2.11 -11.82 -22.56
C ARG A 6 3.09 -10.90 -21.81
N LEU A 7 4.40 -11.10 -21.98
CA LEU A 7 5.40 -10.19 -21.40
C LEU A 7 5.23 -8.77 -21.93
N LEU A 8 5.16 -8.61 -23.26
CA LEU A 8 4.93 -7.30 -23.88
C LEU A 8 3.65 -6.63 -23.34
N SER A 9 2.56 -7.38 -23.27
CA SER A 9 1.27 -6.87 -22.74
C SER A 9 1.35 -6.47 -21.28
N SER A 10 2.12 -7.19 -20.45
CA SER A 10 2.19 -6.95 -18.99
C SER A 10 3.22 -5.90 -18.62
N THR A 11 4.30 -5.76 -19.40
CA THR A 11 5.41 -4.85 -19.07
C THR A 11 5.43 -3.60 -19.94
N SER A 12 4.69 -3.59 -21.06
CA SER A 12 4.74 -2.56 -22.09
C SER A 12 6.16 -2.33 -22.65
N THR A 13 7.03 -3.36 -22.57
CA THR A 13 8.41 -3.35 -23.07
C THR A 13 8.67 -4.55 -23.95
N ASP A 14 9.68 -4.44 -24.83
CA ASP A 14 10.15 -5.52 -25.69
C ASP A 14 11.29 -6.36 -25.09
N TYR A 15 11.53 -6.20 -23.78
CA TYR A 15 12.54 -6.95 -23.06
C TYR A 15 12.31 -8.47 -23.15
N SER A 16 13.40 -9.19 -23.29
CA SER A 16 13.39 -10.65 -23.22
C SER A 16 13.13 -11.13 -21.80
N PRO A 17 12.67 -12.37 -21.61
CA PRO A 17 12.53 -12.97 -20.29
C PRO A 17 13.81 -12.91 -19.45
N GLU A 18 14.96 -13.08 -20.10
CA GLU A 18 16.27 -13.04 -19.44
C GLU A 18 16.64 -11.63 -18.98
N GLU A 19 16.38 -10.61 -19.79
CA GLU A 19 16.60 -9.20 -19.40
C GLU A 19 15.73 -8.82 -18.21
N ILE A 20 14.44 -9.18 -18.21
CA ILE A 20 13.54 -8.94 -17.09
C ILE A 20 14.04 -9.64 -15.82
N HIS A 21 14.44 -10.90 -15.92
CA HIS A 21 14.96 -11.67 -14.79
C HIS A 21 16.23 -11.05 -14.22
N ASN A 22 17.20 -10.72 -15.08
CA ASN A 22 18.46 -10.11 -14.65
C ASN A 22 18.26 -8.71 -14.05
N THR A 23 17.33 -7.92 -14.60
CA THR A 23 16.92 -6.65 -13.99
C THR A 23 16.39 -6.88 -12.59
N GLY A 24 15.51 -7.87 -12.40
CA GLY A 24 14.98 -8.24 -11.09
C GLY A 24 16.08 -8.62 -10.09
N LEU A 25 17.04 -9.45 -10.49
CA LEU A 25 18.18 -9.83 -9.65
C LEU A 25 19.04 -8.61 -9.26
N SER A 26 19.29 -7.71 -10.20
CA SER A 26 20.06 -6.48 -9.96
C SER A 26 19.33 -5.56 -8.97
N GLU A 27 18.03 -5.39 -9.13
CA GLU A 27 17.21 -4.58 -8.24
C GLU A 27 17.11 -5.17 -6.83
N VAL A 28 16.96 -6.48 -6.70
CA VAL A 28 16.99 -7.14 -5.38
C VAL A 28 18.31 -6.87 -4.66
N ALA A 29 19.45 -6.99 -5.38
CA ALA A 29 20.76 -6.70 -4.80
C ALA A 29 20.90 -5.22 -4.41
N ARG A 30 20.46 -4.30 -5.26
CA ARG A 30 20.48 -2.86 -4.99
C ARG A 30 19.64 -2.50 -3.76
N ILE A 31 18.39 -2.99 -3.71
CA ILE A 31 17.46 -2.75 -2.60
C ILE A 31 18.03 -3.33 -1.29
N ALA A 32 18.63 -4.52 -1.33
CA ALA A 32 19.23 -5.12 -0.14
C ALA A 32 20.34 -4.23 0.46
N ILE A 33 21.17 -3.62 -0.38
CA ILE A 33 22.22 -2.67 0.07
C ILE A 33 21.58 -1.44 0.74
N GLU A 34 20.55 -0.86 0.13
CA GLU A 34 19.85 0.30 0.69
C GLU A 34 19.15 -0.04 2.01
N MET A 35 18.51 -1.21 2.10
CA MET A 35 17.90 -1.68 3.35
C MET A 35 18.92 -1.83 4.46
N HIS A 36 20.09 -2.43 4.19
CA HIS A 36 21.17 -2.51 5.16
C HIS A 36 21.61 -1.14 5.64
N ALA A 37 21.84 -0.19 4.73
CA ALA A 37 22.25 1.17 5.07
C ALA A 37 21.22 1.91 5.95
N ILE A 38 19.93 1.76 5.65
CA ILE A 38 18.85 2.33 6.47
C ILE A 38 18.83 1.70 7.86
N MET A 39 18.93 0.38 7.94
CA MET A 39 18.96 -0.34 9.23
C MET A 39 20.19 -0.01 10.06
N ASP A 40 21.36 0.19 9.44
CA ASP A 40 22.58 0.65 10.12
C ASP A 40 22.36 2.04 10.72
N ALA A 41 21.77 2.96 9.97
CA ALA A 41 21.46 4.31 10.44
C ALA A 41 20.43 4.31 11.59
N GLN A 42 19.58 3.29 11.69
CA GLN A 42 18.61 3.11 12.77
C GLN A 42 19.18 2.29 13.96
N GLY A 43 20.43 1.86 13.90
CA GLY A 43 21.07 1.08 14.97
C GLY A 43 20.57 -0.37 15.08
N VAL A 44 19.96 -0.91 14.02
CA VAL A 44 19.56 -2.32 13.96
C VAL A 44 20.82 -3.20 13.94
N PRO A 45 20.95 -4.24 14.79
CA PRO A 45 22.12 -5.11 14.85
C PRO A 45 22.51 -5.68 13.48
N GLU A 46 23.81 -5.90 13.28
CA GLU A 46 24.32 -6.58 12.08
C GLU A 46 23.78 -8.01 11.99
N GLY A 47 23.61 -8.51 10.77
CA GLY A 47 23.11 -9.84 10.50
C GLY A 47 22.64 -10.02 9.07
N ALA A 48 22.10 -11.18 8.76
CA ALA A 48 21.45 -11.43 7.47
C ALA A 48 20.21 -10.51 7.30
N LEU A 49 19.94 -10.11 6.06
CA LEU A 49 18.85 -9.14 5.79
C LEU A 49 17.50 -9.57 6.39
N GLY A 50 17.14 -10.85 6.26
CA GLY A 50 15.90 -11.40 6.82
C GLY A 50 15.82 -11.32 8.35
N GLU A 51 16.94 -11.58 9.03
CA GLU A 51 17.04 -11.47 10.50
C GLU A 51 16.87 -10.02 10.95
N ARG A 52 17.52 -9.10 10.25
CA ARG A 52 17.41 -7.65 10.53
C ARG A 52 15.99 -7.12 10.29
N VAL A 53 15.34 -7.56 9.22
CA VAL A 53 13.93 -7.23 8.96
C VAL A 53 13.05 -7.74 10.09
N GLN A 54 13.31 -8.96 10.61
CA GLN A 54 12.55 -9.50 11.74
C GLN A 54 12.69 -8.63 13.00
N VAL A 55 13.90 -8.15 13.31
CA VAL A 55 14.12 -7.21 14.43
C VAL A 55 13.27 -5.93 14.28
N VAL A 56 13.21 -5.37 13.06
CA VAL A 56 12.38 -4.19 12.79
C VAL A 56 10.87 -4.50 12.88
N MET A 57 10.47 -5.68 12.41
CA MET A 57 9.06 -6.14 12.51
C MET A 57 8.61 -6.35 13.95
N GLU A 58 9.50 -6.83 14.83
CA GLU A 58 9.19 -7.13 16.23
C GLU A 58 9.44 -5.95 17.18
N ASP A 59 9.87 -4.79 16.68
CA ASP A 59 10.10 -3.60 17.52
C ASP A 59 8.78 -3.16 18.18
N PRO A 60 8.67 -3.24 19.52
CA PRO A 60 7.44 -2.88 20.22
C PRO A 60 7.03 -1.41 20.02
N SER A 61 7.98 -0.51 19.74
CA SER A 61 7.69 0.90 19.47
C SER A 61 6.93 1.11 18.16
N GLN A 62 7.01 0.14 17.25
CA GLN A 62 6.33 0.15 15.96
C GLN A 62 5.01 -0.61 15.97
N GLN A 63 4.68 -1.27 17.06
CA GLN A 63 3.47 -2.08 17.16
C GLN A 63 2.29 -1.29 17.72
N PHE A 64 1.09 -1.71 17.32
CA PHE A 64 -0.16 -1.35 17.98
C PHE A 64 -0.61 -2.52 18.87
N PRO A 65 -1.24 -2.25 20.02
CA PRO A 65 -1.80 -3.32 20.85
C PRO A 65 -2.78 -4.19 20.04
N ASN A 66 -2.69 -5.52 20.18
CA ASN A 66 -3.65 -6.42 19.51
C ASN A 66 -4.95 -6.54 20.32
N THR A 67 -5.59 -5.38 20.56
CA THR A 67 -6.88 -5.20 21.22
C THR A 67 -7.80 -4.39 20.32
N ASP A 68 -9.08 -4.30 20.66
CA ASP A 68 -10.02 -3.50 19.86
C ASP A 68 -9.66 -2.01 19.90
N GLU A 69 -9.19 -1.50 21.04
CA GLU A 69 -8.69 -0.14 21.18
C GLU A 69 -7.45 0.10 20.29
N GLY A 70 -6.53 -0.86 20.25
CA GLY A 70 -5.34 -0.77 19.39
C GLY A 70 -5.67 -0.80 17.88
N ARG A 71 -6.72 -1.54 17.51
CA ARG A 71 -7.25 -1.53 16.13
C ARG A 71 -7.88 -0.19 15.77
N GLU A 72 -8.62 0.42 16.71
CA GLU A 72 -9.18 1.75 16.52
C GLU A 72 -8.06 2.80 16.41
N GLU A 73 -7.03 2.73 17.27
CA GLU A 73 -5.86 3.60 17.19
C GLU A 73 -5.17 3.51 15.82
N MET A 74 -5.05 2.31 15.26
CA MET A 74 -4.46 2.11 13.94
C MET A 74 -5.29 2.75 12.83
N ILE A 75 -6.62 2.64 12.87
CA ILE A 75 -7.52 3.30 11.92
C ILE A 75 -7.40 4.82 12.02
N GLU A 76 -7.39 5.37 13.24
CA GLU A 76 -7.21 6.81 13.44
C GLU A 76 -5.82 7.30 12.98
N TYR A 77 -4.78 6.51 13.18
CA TYR A 77 -3.44 6.79 12.63
C TYR A 77 -3.47 6.90 11.08
N LEU A 78 -4.14 5.96 10.41
CA LEU A 78 -4.30 5.98 8.95
C LEU A 78 -5.10 7.18 8.47
N LYS A 79 -6.21 7.52 9.13
CA LYS A 79 -7.01 8.72 8.83
C LYS A 79 -6.21 10.01 8.98
N ALA A 80 -5.43 10.11 10.06
CA ALA A 80 -4.58 11.27 10.30
C ALA A 80 -3.46 11.38 9.26
N PHE A 81 -2.95 10.25 8.77
CA PHE A 81 -1.96 10.22 7.70
C PHE A 81 -2.58 10.63 6.36
N ASP A 82 -3.75 10.09 6.00
CA ASP A 82 -4.49 10.47 4.79
C ASP A 82 -4.79 11.98 4.75
N ALA A 83 -5.23 12.54 5.87
CA ALA A 83 -5.47 13.98 5.97
C ALA A 83 -4.21 14.82 5.70
N LYS A 84 -3.02 14.36 6.12
CA LYS A 84 -1.74 15.02 5.80
C LYS A 84 -1.39 14.92 4.31
N VAL A 85 -1.68 13.79 3.68
CA VAL A 85 -1.48 13.60 2.24
C VAL A 85 -2.41 14.53 1.46
N LEU A 86 -3.70 14.55 1.80
CA LEU A 86 -4.70 15.40 1.15
C LEU A 86 -4.39 16.89 1.29
N ALA A 87 -3.87 17.32 2.44
CA ALA A 87 -3.48 18.70 2.67
C ALA A 87 -2.33 19.20 1.76
N GLN A 88 -1.65 18.30 1.07
CA GLN A 88 -0.54 18.62 0.15
C GLN A 88 -0.85 18.17 -1.28
N ALA A 89 -2.01 17.56 -1.52
CA ALA A 89 -2.33 16.94 -2.80
C ALA A 89 -2.36 17.94 -3.97
N ASP A 90 -2.76 19.18 -3.74
CA ASP A 90 -2.80 20.24 -4.74
C ASP A 90 -1.42 20.67 -5.27
N GLN A 91 -0.35 20.32 -4.56
CA GLN A 91 1.03 20.57 -5.02
C GLN A 91 1.46 19.55 -6.10
N PHE A 92 0.79 18.42 -6.20
CA PHE A 92 1.17 17.30 -7.06
C PHE A 92 0.10 16.93 -8.10
N PHE A 93 -1.18 17.26 -7.82
CA PHE A 93 -2.31 16.87 -8.66
C PHE A 93 -3.12 18.10 -9.08
N ILE A 94 -3.35 18.23 -10.37
CA ILE A 94 -4.20 19.29 -10.95
C ILE A 94 -5.67 19.06 -10.58
N THR A 95 -6.09 17.78 -10.55
CA THR A 95 -7.46 17.38 -10.21
C THR A 95 -7.42 16.47 -8.98
N ILE A 96 -8.10 16.90 -7.93
CA ILE A 96 -8.33 16.09 -6.74
C ILE A 96 -9.75 15.56 -6.82
N PRO A 97 -9.97 14.24 -6.86
CA PRO A 97 -11.31 13.67 -6.91
C PRO A 97 -12.13 14.08 -5.67
N PRO A 98 -13.41 14.47 -5.85
CA PRO A 98 -14.23 14.95 -4.75
C PRO A 98 -14.84 13.83 -3.89
N GLN A 99 -14.73 12.58 -4.33
CA GLN A 99 -15.29 11.45 -3.61
C GLN A 99 -14.60 11.24 -2.27
N PRO A 100 -15.34 11.05 -1.17
CA PRO A 100 -14.73 10.78 0.13
C PRO A 100 -14.15 9.37 0.20
N LEU A 101 -13.15 9.21 1.07
CA LEU A 101 -12.54 7.91 1.41
C LEU A 101 -12.95 7.51 2.83
N GLU A 102 -13.44 6.29 2.99
CA GLU A 102 -13.57 5.63 4.29
C GLU A 102 -12.43 4.63 4.49
N ILE A 103 -11.83 4.64 5.68
CA ILE A 103 -10.83 3.65 6.11
C ILE A 103 -11.50 2.79 7.16
N ILE A 104 -11.67 1.50 6.88
CA ILE A 104 -12.44 0.60 7.73
C ILE A 104 -11.75 -0.77 7.87
N ARG A 105 -11.99 -1.42 8.99
CA ARG A 105 -11.55 -2.79 9.22
C ARG A 105 -12.28 -3.76 8.31
N VAL A 106 -11.59 -4.76 7.80
CA VAL A 106 -12.23 -5.95 7.21
C VAL A 106 -13.13 -6.59 8.27
N ALA A 107 -14.32 -7.02 7.90
CA ALA A 107 -15.22 -7.68 8.84
C ALA A 107 -14.53 -8.90 9.49
N PRO A 108 -14.56 -9.06 10.81
CA PRO A 108 -13.77 -10.07 11.52
C PRO A 108 -13.96 -11.50 10.97
N GLU A 109 -15.16 -11.85 10.57
CA GLU A 109 -15.48 -13.16 9.98
C GLU A 109 -14.89 -13.40 8.59
N ARG A 110 -14.35 -12.35 7.97
CA ARG A 110 -13.73 -12.40 6.64
C ARG A 110 -12.20 -12.24 6.67
N GLU A 111 -11.63 -11.89 7.81
CA GLU A 111 -10.20 -11.57 7.94
C GLU A 111 -9.31 -12.73 7.53
N ASP A 112 -9.70 -14.00 7.84
CA ASP A 112 -8.94 -15.21 7.47
C ASP A 112 -8.78 -15.40 5.95
N ALA A 113 -9.75 -14.95 5.19
CA ALA A 113 -9.77 -15.12 3.74
C ALA A 113 -9.42 -13.83 2.96
N SER A 114 -9.16 -12.73 3.68
CA SER A 114 -8.89 -11.42 3.08
C SER A 114 -7.40 -11.12 3.04
N PRO A 115 -6.91 -10.37 2.02
CA PRO A 115 -5.54 -9.84 2.03
C PRO A 115 -5.34 -8.84 3.17
N GLY A 116 -4.09 -8.40 3.37
CA GLY A 116 -3.72 -7.41 4.41
C GLY A 116 -4.41 -6.05 4.26
N GLY A 117 -4.75 -5.67 3.03
CA GLY A 117 -5.55 -4.50 2.71
C GLY A 117 -6.02 -4.55 1.26
N TYR A 118 -7.09 -3.82 0.96
CA TYR A 118 -7.60 -3.64 -0.40
C TYR A 118 -8.52 -2.42 -0.50
N TYR A 119 -8.63 -1.88 -1.71
CA TYR A 119 -9.50 -0.77 -2.00
C TYR A 119 -10.77 -1.20 -2.76
N SER A 120 -11.88 -0.52 -2.49
CA SER A 120 -13.14 -0.61 -3.23
C SER A 120 -13.58 0.78 -3.67
N GLY A 121 -13.73 0.98 -4.97
CA GLY A 121 -14.10 2.27 -5.56
C GLY A 121 -15.44 2.80 -5.07
N PRO A 122 -15.68 4.13 -5.16
CA PRO A 122 -16.98 4.73 -4.84
C PRO A 122 -18.05 4.23 -5.82
N ALA A 123 -19.30 4.29 -5.39
CA ALA A 123 -20.41 4.03 -6.29
C ALA A 123 -20.54 5.16 -7.32
N LEU A 124 -20.85 4.82 -8.58
CA LEU A 124 -21.01 5.79 -9.67
C LEU A 124 -22.12 6.81 -9.41
N ASP A 125 -23.16 6.42 -8.69
CA ASP A 125 -24.28 7.27 -8.29
C ASP A 125 -24.03 8.10 -7.04
N GLY A 126 -22.81 8.02 -6.45
CA GLY A 126 -22.41 8.72 -5.22
C GLY A 126 -23.02 8.16 -3.93
N SER A 127 -23.78 7.06 -3.98
CA SER A 127 -24.45 6.47 -2.82
C SER A 127 -23.48 5.85 -1.80
N ARG A 128 -22.25 5.55 -2.21
CA ARG A 128 -21.22 4.94 -1.36
C ARG A 128 -19.85 5.58 -1.64
N PRO A 129 -19.09 5.96 -0.61
CA PRO A 129 -17.71 6.46 -0.75
C PRO A 129 -16.74 5.38 -1.23
N GLY A 130 -15.54 5.78 -1.62
CA GLY A 130 -14.42 4.87 -1.75
C GLY A 130 -14.05 4.26 -0.40
N ARG A 131 -13.58 3.03 -0.37
CA ARG A 131 -13.25 2.33 0.88
C ARG A 131 -11.91 1.64 0.81
N PHE A 132 -11.03 2.02 1.71
CA PHE A 132 -9.84 1.25 2.03
C PHE A 132 -10.17 0.29 3.17
N TYR A 133 -10.13 -1.01 2.88
CA TYR A 133 -10.29 -2.07 3.86
C TYR A 133 -8.92 -2.52 4.35
N ILE A 134 -8.69 -2.49 5.66
CA ILE A 134 -7.49 -3.03 6.29
C ILE A 134 -7.82 -4.25 7.13
N ASN A 135 -7.04 -5.32 6.95
CA ASN A 135 -7.14 -6.52 7.76
C ASN A 135 -6.42 -6.30 9.10
N LEU A 136 -7.16 -6.35 10.18
CA LEU A 136 -6.68 -6.12 11.54
C LEU A 136 -6.82 -7.36 12.44
N LYS A 137 -6.82 -8.56 11.84
CA LYS A 137 -6.85 -9.83 12.60
C LYS A 137 -5.71 -9.88 13.60
N ASP A 138 -4.49 -9.59 13.15
CA ASP A 138 -3.32 -9.40 13.98
C ASP A 138 -2.69 -8.04 13.67
N THR A 139 -2.62 -7.17 14.67
CA THR A 139 -2.03 -5.83 14.50
C THR A 139 -0.53 -5.90 14.23
N ALA A 140 0.16 -6.98 14.63
CA ALA A 140 1.59 -7.18 14.37
C ALA A 140 1.92 -7.31 12.88
N ASP A 141 0.96 -7.69 12.03
CA ASP A 141 1.14 -7.74 10.58
C ASP A 141 1.29 -6.34 9.95
N ASN A 142 0.90 -5.28 10.68
CA ASN A 142 0.84 -3.91 10.21
C ASN A 142 1.56 -2.92 11.15
N PRO A 143 2.90 -3.04 11.30
CA PRO A 143 3.67 -2.10 12.11
C PRO A 143 3.59 -0.66 11.55
N ARG A 144 3.80 0.34 12.41
CA ARG A 144 3.67 1.78 12.10
C ARG A 144 4.45 2.20 10.85
N TRP A 145 5.65 1.66 10.64
CA TRP A 145 6.50 2.00 9.49
C TRP A 145 5.94 1.50 8.15
N LYS A 146 5.12 0.43 8.15
CA LYS A 146 4.52 -0.15 6.94
C LYS A 146 3.25 0.60 6.51
N LEU A 147 2.50 1.14 7.46
CA LEU A 147 1.18 1.73 7.23
C LEU A 147 1.18 2.92 6.26
N PRO A 148 2.16 3.85 6.26
CA PRO A 148 2.19 4.96 5.29
C PRO A 148 2.21 4.48 3.84
N THR A 149 3.03 3.48 3.52
CA THR A 149 3.12 2.94 2.16
C THR A 149 1.81 2.27 1.75
N LEU A 150 1.21 1.49 2.65
CA LEU A 150 -0.08 0.84 2.39
C LEU A 150 -1.19 1.89 2.21
N MET A 151 -1.22 2.94 3.04
CA MET A 151 -2.19 4.03 2.93
C MET A 151 -2.08 4.78 1.62
N ILE A 152 -0.86 5.10 1.17
CA ILE A 152 -0.62 5.76 -0.12
C ILE A 152 -1.03 4.86 -1.29
N HIS A 153 -0.87 3.55 -1.15
CA HIS A 153 -1.24 2.58 -2.20
C HIS A 153 -2.75 2.39 -2.31
N GLU A 154 -3.43 2.11 -1.21
CA GLU A 154 -4.86 1.80 -1.19
C GLU A 154 -5.75 3.05 -1.12
N GLY A 155 -5.31 4.06 -0.37
CA GLY A 155 -6.03 5.30 -0.14
C GLY A 155 -5.60 6.44 -1.06
N SER A 156 -5.30 7.59 -0.46
CA SER A 156 -4.89 8.79 -1.19
C SER A 156 -3.36 8.89 -1.28
N PRO A 157 -2.80 9.16 -2.50
CA PRO A 157 -3.50 9.34 -3.77
C PRO A 157 -3.83 8.01 -4.49
N GLY A 158 -3.25 6.90 -4.13
CA GLY A 158 -3.25 5.59 -4.76
C GLY A 158 -4.53 5.19 -5.51
N HIS A 159 -5.07 4.01 -5.19
CA HIS A 159 -6.27 3.49 -5.84
C HIS A 159 -7.47 4.42 -5.71
N HIS A 160 -7.57 5.19 -4.60
CA HIS A 160 -8.69 6.11 -4.42
C HIS A 160 -8.70 7.20 -5.50
N PHE A 161 -7.59 7.90 -5.74
CA PHE A 161 -7.53 8.94 -6.78
C PHE A 161 -7.63 8.32 -8.17
N GLN A 162 -6.92 7.22 -8.42
CA GLN A 162 -6.94 6.52 -9.70
C GLN A 162 -8.37 6.19 -10.16
N ILE A 163 -9.12 5.50 -9.30
CA ILE A 163 -10.46 5.01 -9.65
C ILE A 163 -11.48 6.15 -9.64
N SER A 164 -11.40 7.04 -8.65
CA SER A 164 -12.30 8.20 -8.58
C SER A 164 -12.08 9.16 -9.73
N ALA A 165 -10.84 9.43 -10.13
CA ALA A 165 -10.55 10.27 -11.30
C ALA A 165 -11.02 9.61 -12.61
N ALA A 166 -10.82 8.29 -12.74
CA ALA A 166 -11.30 7.56 -13.91
C ALA A 166 -12.84 7.63 -14.06
N GLN A 167 -13.57 7.66 -12.96
CA GLN A 167 -15.04 7.82 -12.96
C GLN A 167 -15.51 9.23 -13.36
N LEU A 168 -14.61 10.24 -13.35
CA LEU A 168 -14.94 11.60 -13.81
C LEU A 168 -14.73 11.81 -15.31
N ILE A 169 -14.13 10.84 -16.01
CA ILE A 169 -13.89 10.93 -17.44
C ILE A 169 -15.18 10.57 -18.18
N GLU A 170 -15.70 11.53 -18.93
CA GLU A 170 -16.85 11.33 -19.81
C GLU A 170 -16.41 10.68 -21.14
N ASP A 171 -17.33 9.98 -21.80
CA ASP A 171 -17.15 9.39 -23.14
C ASP A 171 -16.06 8.29 -23.25
N VAL A 172 -15.74 7.59 -22.18
CA VAL A 172 -14.87 6.40 -22.21
C VAL A 172 -15.73 5.14 -22.16
N PRO A 173 -15.48 4.12 -23.02
CA PRO A 173 -16.12 2.82 -22.86
C PRO A 173 -15.76 2.20 -21.50
N MET A 174 -16.76 1.82 -20.74
CA MET A 174 -16.59 1.07 -19.48
C MET A 174 -16.48 -0.43 -19.73
#